data_be7fe6316d803cc389331b62e31bd81b
#
_entry.id   be7fe6316d803cc389331b62e31bd81b
#
_cell.length_a   1.000
_cell.length_b   1.000
_cell.length_c   1.000
_cell.angle_alpha   90.00
_cell.angle_beta   90.00
_cell.angle_gamma   90.00
#
_symmetry.space_group_name_H-M   'P 1'
#
loop_
_entity.id
_entity.type
_entity.pdbx_description
1 polymer ?
#
loop_
_entity_poly.entity_id
_entity_poly.type
_entity_poly.pdbx_seq_one_letter_code
_entity_poly.pdbx_strand_id
1 'polypeptide(L)'
;VTLALSLTGYLLPWDQKGYWATAVATNLMAEVPLIGPALQKIVVGGSEYGHHTLTRFFALHAGVLPASLVALVVAHIYLFRKHGIHVKEPRPKRDSYFWPDQVLKDAIACLAVLLAVVALTIYFRGAPLGPPADPSNEFPARPEWYFLFLFQLLKYVPAFWGAVIIPAFLALWMFLTPFIGKSKGGHQFNVGFWWALIAGSVALTGMAISEDQANLKHGAAIEEANWQADRVVEIADSEGIPPAGAVTLLRQDPQNQGRRLFASHCASCHR
;
A
#
# COMPACT_ATOMS: atom_id res chain seq x y z
N VAL A 1 4.14 -5.26 9.77
CA VAL A 1 4.98 -5.83 8.70
C VAL A 1 4.23 -5.87 7.38
N THR A 2 3.00 -6.42 7.30
CA THR A 2 2.23 -6.56 6.04
C THR A 2 2.00 -5.21 5.34
N LEU A 3 1.58 -4.16 6.05
CA LEU A 3 1.42 -2.82 5.47
C LEU A 3 2.76 -2.24 4.97
N ALA A 4 3.87 -2.52 5.67
CA ALA A 4 5.19 -2.12 5.21
C ALA A 4 5.61 -2.88 3.94
N LEU A 5 5.29 -4.17 3.83
CA LEU A 5 5.47 -4.95 2.61
C LEU A 5 4.67 -4.35 1.46
N SER A 6 3.39 -4.03 1.67
CA SER A 6 2.55 -3.40 0.63
C SER A 6 3.15 -2.07 0.15
N LEU A 7 3.56 -1.20 1.07
CA LEU A 7 4.16 0.09 0.73
C LEU A 7 5.50 -0.06 0.00
N THR A 8 6.38 -0.94 0.50
CA THR A 8 7.72 -1.10 -0.11
C THR A 8 7.67 -1.77 -1.46
N GLY A 9 6.73 -2.69 -1.70
CA GLY A 9 6.53 -3.33 -3.01
C GLY A 9 5.95 -2.37 -4.06
N TYR A 10 5.19 -1.39 -3.61
CA TYR A 10 4.47 -0.47 -4.49
C TYR A 10 5.39 0.44 -5.33
N LEU A 11 6.59 0.76 -4.85
CA LEU A 11 7.59 1.54 -5.58
C LEU A 11 8.36 0.71 -6.61
N LEU A 12 8.43 -0.61 -6.47
CA LEU A 12 9.36 -1.45 -7.25
C LEU A 12 9.14 -1.42 -8.77
N PRO A 13 7.91 -1.26 -9.31
CA PRO A 13 7.70 -1.06 -10.74
C PRO A 13 8.31 0.23 -11.29
N TRP A 14 8.63 1.19 -10.43
CA TRP A 14 9.16 2.51 -10.77
C TRP A 14 8.28 3.28 -11.77
N ASP A 15 6.98 3.21 -11.52
CA ASP A 15 5.98 3.95 -12.27
C ASP A 15 5.56 5.24 -11.57
N GLN A 16 4.80 6.09 -12.25
CA GLN A 16 4.31 7.38 -11.72
C GLN A 16 3.53 7.20 -10.42
N LYS A 17 2.67 6.19 -10.36
CA LYS A 17 1.83 5.94 -9.20
C LYS A 17 2.65 5.55 -7.98
N GLY A 18 3.58 4.59 -8.14
CA GLY A 18 4.47 4.13 -7.08
C GLY A 18 5.44 5.21 -6.60
N TYR A 19 6.00 5.99 -7.53
CA TYR A 19 6.89 7.10 -7.23
C TYR A 19 6.21 8.16 -6.35
N TRP A 20 5.09 8.73 -6.79
CA TRP A 20 4.41 9.80 -6.08
C TRP A 20 3.75 9.33 -4.78
N ALA A 21 3.21 8.10 -4.74
CA ALA A 21 2.71 7.52 -3.49
C ALA A 21 3.82 7.32 -2.45
N THR A 22 5.01 6.90 -2.89
CA THR A 22 6.17 6.77 -2.00
C THR A 22 6.67 8.13 -1.53
N ALA A 23 6.66 9.15 -2.41
CA ALA A 23 7.01 10.52 -2.03
C ALA A 23 6.08 11.04 -0.93
N VAL A 24 4.76 10.83 -1.06
CA VAL A 24 3.79 11.20 -0.02
C VAL A 24 4.06 10.43 1.28
N ALA A 25 4.22 9.11 1.22
CA ALA A 25 4.42 8.28 2.41
C ALA A 25 5.70 8.64 3.18
N THR A 26 6.80 8.91 2.47
CA THR A 26 8.06 9.31 3.11
C THR A 26 8.05 10.75 3.60
N ASN A 27 7.29 11.65 2.97
CA ASN A 27 7.04 12.99 3.49
C ASN A 27 6.21 12.95 4.79
N LEU A 28 5.22 12.06 4.90
CA LEU A 28 4.49 11.84 6.15
C LEU A 28 5.42 11.30 7.25
N MET A 29 6.42 10.50 6.90
CA MET A 29 7.45 10.03 7.86
C MET A 29 8.29 11.21 8.38
N ALA A 30 8.54 12.24 7.58
CA ALA A 30 9.26 13.44 7.99
C ALA A 30 8.52 14.27 9.06
N GLU A 31 7.20 14.09 9.21
CA GLU A 31 6.39 14.77 10.25
C GLU A 31 6.69 14.28 11.68
N VAL A 32 7.42 13.17 11.84
CA VAL A 32 7.80 12.68 13.17
C VAL A 32 8.78 13.66 13.84
N PRO A 33 8.45 14.22 15.01
CA PRO A 33 9.30 15.19 15.68
C PRO A 33 10.72 14.67 15.95
N LEU A 34 11.70 15.54 15.82
CA LEU A 34 13.13 15.32 16.10
C LEU A 34 13.84 14.37 15.13
N ILE A 35 13.25 13.24 14.78
CA ILE A 35 13.91 12.18 13.98
C ILE A 35 13.35 12.05 12.55
N GLY A 36 12.20 12.62 12.27
CA GLY A 36 11.48 12.44 11.00
C GLY A 36 12.31 12.74 9.76
N PRO A 37 12.92 13.93 9.63
CA PRO A 37 13.73 14.27 8.46
C PRO A 37 14.96 13.36 8.28
N ALA A 38 15.59 12.94 9.39
CA ALA A 38 16.71 11.99 9.34
C ALA A 38 16.23 10.59 8.90
N LEU A 39 15.10 10.14 9.43
CA LEU A 39 14.50 8.86 9.07
C LEU A 39 14.08 8.84 7.59
N GLN A 40 13.42 9.89 7.11
CA GLN A 40 13.08 10.05 5.69
C GLN A 40 14.33 9.92 4.81
N LYS A 41 15.39 10.68 5.13
CA LYS A 41 16.65 10.66 4.37
C LYS A 41 17.32 9.28 4.36
N ILE A 42 17.26 8.54 5.48
CA ILE A 42 17.75 7.18 5.56
C ILE A 42 16.94 6.25 4.67
N VAL A 43 15.61 6.34 4.70
CA VAL A 43 14.73 5.47 3.93
C VAL A 43 14.81 5.78 2.44
N VAL A 44 14.77 7.05 2.05
CA VAL A 44 14.88 7.50 0.65
C VAL A 44 16.27 7.22 0.09
N GLY A 45 17.31 7.29 0.91
CA GLY A 45 18.69 7.04 0.46
C GLY A 45 19.44 8.28 0.03
N GLY A 46 18.89 9.46 0.30
CA GLY A 46 19.47 10.75 -0.08
C GLY A 46 18.45 11.88 0.03
N SER A 47 18.71 12.97 -0.67
CA SER A 47 17.81 14.11 -0.80
C SER A 47 16.77 13.93 -1.91
N GLU A 48 17.00 13.01 -2.83
CA GLU A 48 16.16 12.79 -4.02
C GLU A 48 15.79 11.32 -4.17
N TYR A 49 14.64 11.07 -4.81
CA TYR A 49 14.18 9.71 -5.13
C TYR A 49 14.91 9.23 -6.38
N GLY A 50 15.53 8.06 -6.30
CA GLY A 50 16.29 7.51 -7.40
C GLY A 50 16.74 6.06 -7.14
N HIS A 51 17.87 5.70 -7.75
CA HIS A 51 18.43 4.36 -7.66
C HIS A 51 18.63 3.87 -6.21
N HIS A 52 19.12 4.73 -5.32
CA HIS A 52 19.30 4.36 -3.91
C HIS A 52 17.97 4.10 -3.21
N THR A 53 16.92 4.85 -3.53
CA THR A 53 15.57 4.61 -2.99
C THR A 53 15.08 3.24 -3.43
N LEU A 54 15.16 2.96 -4.72
CA LEU A 54 14.70 1.68 -5.29
C LEU A 54 15.45 0.50 -4.68
N THR A 55 16.78 0.58 -4.57
CA THR A 55 17.62 -0.48 -3.98
C THR A 55 17.27 -0.73 -2.52
N ARG A 56 17.04 0.31 -1.72
CA ARG A 56 16.65 0.18 -0.31
C ARG A 56 15.27 -0.42 -0.15
N PHE A 57 14.31 0.04 -0.95
CA PHE A 57 12.95 -0.51 -0.93
C PHE A 57 12.93 -1.96 -1.38
N PHE A 58 13.74 -2.34 -2.37
CA PHE A 58 13.91 -3.73 -2.77
C PHE A 58 14.50 -4.57 -1.64
N ALA A 59 15.57 -4.12 -0.99
CA ALA A 59 16.17 -4.82 0.13
C ALA A 59 15.21 -5.00 1.32
N LEU A 60 14.41 -3.98 1.61
CA LEU A 60 13.35 -4.06 2.62
C LEU A 60 12.27 -5.07 2.22
N HIS A 61 11.76 -4.98 0.99
CA HIS A 61 10.64 -5.78 0.51
C HIS A 61 10.99 -7.26 0.32
N ALA A 62 12.14 -7.54 -0.29
CA ALA A 62 12.57 -8.91 -0.61
C ALA A 62 13.34 -9.61 0.52
N GLY A 63 13.96 -8.85 1.42
CA GLY A 63 14.84 -9.36 2.47
C GLY A 63 14.32 -9.11 3.89
N VAL A 64 14.43 -7.88 4.37
CA VAL A 64 14.25 -7.54 5.79
C VAL A 64 12.82 -7.81 6.27
N LEU A 65 11.82 -7.37 5.52
CA LEU A 65 10.42 -7.50 5.94
C LEU A 65 9.92 -8.96 5.89
N PRO A 66 10.19 -9.77 4.86
CA PRO A 66 9.87 -11.19 4.88
C PRO A 66 10.57 -11.94 6.02
N ALA A 67 11.86 -11.69 6.24
CA ALA A 67 12.59 -12.30 7.35
C ALA A 67 11.99 -11.92 8.72
N SER A 68 11.62 -10.64 8.89
CA SER A 68 10.93 -10.16 10.09
C SER A 68 9.57 -10.83 10.28
N LEU A 69 8.80 -11.02 9.20
CA LEU A 69 7.51 -11.70 9.26
C LEU A 69 7.69 -13.14 9.73
N VAL A 70 8.63 -13.88 9.14
CA VAL A 70 8.94 -15.26 9.55
C VAL A 70 9.38 -15.32 11.02
N ALA A 71 10.27 -14.44 11.45
CA ALA A 71 10.74 -14.37 12.84
C ALA A 71 9.57 -14.11 13.82
N LEU A 72 8.66 -13.20 13.48
CA LEU A 72 7.49 -12.90 14.30
C LEU A 72 6.51 -14.08 14.36
N VAL A 73 6.31 -14.80 13.25
CA VAL A 73 5.48 -16.02 13.22
C VAL A 73 6.09 -17.10 14.09
N VAL A 74 7.40 -17.33 14.00
CA VAL A 74 8.12 -18.30 14.84
C VAL A 74 7.98 -17.91 16.33
N ALA A 75 8.20 -16.63 16.67
CA ALA A 75 8.04 -16.15 18.02
C ALA A 75 6.59 -16.31 18.52
N HIS A 76 5.60 -16.03 17.68
CA HIS A 76 4.19 -16.21 18.01
C HIS A 76 3.85 -17.67 18.32
N ILE A 77 4.30 -18.60 17.47
CA ILE A 77 4.11 -20.05 17.68
C ILE A 77 4.83 -20.52 18.95
N TYR A 78 6.05 -20.04 19.19
CA TYR A 78 6.78 -20.35 20.42
C TYR A 78 6.02 -19.91 21.67
N LEU A 79 5.54 -18.67 21.70
CA LEU A 79 4.76 -18.15 22.83
C LEU A 79 3.45 -18.91 23.02
N PHE A 80 2.76 -19.21 21.93
CA PHE A 80 1.55 -20.03 21.96
C PHE A 80 1.81 -21.42 22.59
N ARG A 81 2.89 -22.09 22.17
CA ARG A 81 3.24 -23.40 22.72
C ARG A 81 3.68 -23.34 24.19
N LYS A 82 4.36 -22.25 24.58
CA LYS A 82 4.84 -22.05 25.96
C LYS A 82 3.69 -21.76 26.95
N HIS A 83 2.72 -20.97 26.54
CA HIS A 83 1.66 -20.48 27.43
C HIS A 83 0.31 -21.18 27.24
N GLY A 84 0.13 -21.89 26.14
CA GLY A 84 -1.12 -22.57 25.79
C GLY A 84 -2.27 -21.61 25.45
N ILE A 85 -3.46 -22.17 25.25
CA ILE A 85 -4.70 -21.42 25.06
C ILE A 85 -5.45 -21.35 26.38
N HIS A 86 -5.78 -20.13 26.82
CA HIS A 86 -6.60 -19.93 28.01
C HIS A 86 -8.06 -19.76 27.60
N VAL A 87 -8.90 -20.73 27.96
CA VAL A 87 -10.34 -20.69 27.69
C VAL A 87 -11.08 -20.53 29.00
N LYS A 88 -11.87 -19.44 29.13
CA LYS A 88 -12.63 -19.15 30.36
C LYS A 88 -13.64 -20.24 30.74
N GLU A 89 -14.28 -20.80 29.74
CA GLU A 89 -15.28 -21.87 29.88
C GLU A 89 -15.01 -22.92 28.80
N PRO A 90 -14.38 -24.07 29.15
CA PRO A 90 -14.15 -25.14 28.20
C PRO A 90 -15.47 -25.70 27.73
N ARG A 91 -15.78 -25.55 26.44
CA ARG A 91 -16.92 -26.26 25.85
C ARG A 91 -16.53 -27.72 25.66
N PRO A 92 -17.39 -28.66 25.97
CA PRO A 92 -17.14 -30.06 25.66
C PRO A 92 -17.05 -30.20 24.13
N LYS A 93 -15.87 -30.32 23.61
CA LYS A 93 -15.61 -30.61 22.19
C LYS A 93 -15.04 -32.01 22.10
N ARG A 94 -15.41 -32.73 21.05
CA ARG A 94 -14.69 -33.96 20.67
C ARG A 94 -13.24 -33.56 20.39
N ASP A 95 -12.30 -34.27 20.98
CA ASP A 95 -10.90 -34.16 20.65
C ASP A 95 -10.68 -34.52 19.19
N SER A 96 -9.92 -33.68 18.47
CA SER A 96 -9.48 -33.97 17.12
C SER A 96 -7.97 -34.05 17.10
N TYR A 97 -7.43 -34.95 16.28
CA TYR A 97 -6.00 -35.08 16.15
C TYR A 97 -5.41 -33.94 15.32
N PHE A 98 -4.20 -33.50 15.69
CA PHE A 98 -3.48 -32.53 14.84
C PHE A 98 -3.18 -33.13 13.45
N TRP A 99 -2.72 -34.38 13.44
CA TRP A 99 -2.53 -35.16 12.22
C TRP A 99 -3.53 -36.35 12.23
N PRO A 100 -4.33 -36.55 11.16
CA PRO A 100 -4.41 -35.77 9.91
C PRO A 100 -5.39 -34.60 9.93
N ASP A 101 -6.28 -34.49 10.94
CA ASP A 101 -7.52 -33.72 10.89
C ASP A 101 -7.27 -32.22 10.74
N GLN A 102 -6.41 -31.63 11.59
CA GLN A 102 -6.12 -30.19 11.51
C GLN A 102 -5.25 -29.87 10.30
N VAL A 103 -4.23 -30.68 10.06
CA VAL A 103 -3.32 -30.49 8.91
C VAL A 103 -4.07 -30.53 7.59
N LEU A 104 -5.06 -31.44 7.43
CA LEU A 104 -5.87 -31.48 6.23
C LEU A 104 -6.70 -30.21 6.04
N LYS A 105 -7.32 -29.69 7.10
CA LYS A 105 -8.10 -28.44 7.05
C LYS A 105 -7.21 -27.25 6.67
N ASP A 106 -6.04 -27.16 7.27
CA ASP A 106 -5.08 -26.09 6.98
C ASP A 106 -4.57 -26.19 5.53
N ALA A 107 -4.27 -27.41 5.05
CA ALA A 107 -3.86 -27.64 3.67
C ALA A 107 -4.96 -27.25 2.67
N ILE A 108 -6.22 -27.59 2.94
CA ILE A 108 -7.36 -27.19 2.10
C ILE A 108 -7.51 -25.67 2.08
N ALA A 109 -7.41 -25.02 3.24
CA ALA A 109 -7.50 -23.56 3.31
C ALA A 109 -6.35 -22.88 2.55
N CYS A 110 -5.12 -23.33 2.72
CA CYS A 110 -3.95 -22.82 1.97
C CYS A 110 -4.11 -23.03 0.46
N LEU A 111 -4.57 -24.21 0.04
CA LEU A 111 -4.82 -24.50 -1.38
C LEU A 111 -5.93 -23.60 -1.95
N ALA A 112 -7.01 -23.37 -1.22
CA ALA A 112 -8.09 -22.50 -1.64
C ALA A 112 -7.61 -21.05 -1.86
N VAL A 113 -6.79 -20.52 -0.93
CA VAL A 113 -6.18 -19.19 -1.06
C VAL A 113 -5.22 -19.15 -2.26
N LEU A 114 -4.37 -20.17 -2.42
CA LEU A 114 -3.45 -20.24 -3.55
C LEU A 114 -4.20 -20.26 -4.90
N LEU A 115 -5.22 -21.08 -5.01
CA LEU A 115 -6.06 -21.15 -6.22
C LEU A 115 -6.77 -19.82 -6.49
N ALA A 116 -7.26 -19.14 -5.47
CA ALA A 116 -7.87 -17.81 -5.61
C ALA A 116 -6.85 -16.79 -6.15
N VAL A 117 -5.64 -16.76 -5.59
CA VAL A 117 -4.56 -15.86 -6.07
C VAL A 117 -4.19 -16.17 -7.52
N VAL A 118 -4.01 -17.44 -7.86
CA VAL A 118 -3.70 -17.86 -9.24
C VAL A 118 -4.84 -17.47 -10.20
N ALA A 119 -6.09 -17.71 -9.82
CA ALA A 119 -7.25 -17.34 -10.63
C ALA A 119 -7.33 -15.83 -10.87
N LEU A 120 -7.12 -15.02 -9.84
CA LEU A 120 -7.07 -13.55 -9.95
C LEU A 120 -5.91 -13.11 -10.85
N THR A 121 -4.72 -13.70 -10.70
CA THR A 121 -3.56 -13.38 -11.54
C THR A 121 -3.83 -13.68 -13.02
N ILE A 122 -4.47 -14.81 -13.33
CA ILE A 122 -4.85 -15.16 -14.69
C ILE A 122 -5.92 -14.21 -15.23
N TYR A 123 -6.93 -13.91 -14.41
CA TYR A 123 -8.05 -13.03 -14.80
C TYR A 123 -7.59 -11.60 -15.11
N PHE A 124 -6.76 -11.01 -14.24
CA PHE A 124 -6.26 -9.64 -14.38
C PHE A 124 -4.97 -9.55 -15.19
N ARG A 125 -4.39 -10.67 -15.62
CA ARG A 125 -3.10 -10.75 -16.33
C ARG A 125 -1.92 -10.10 -15.55
N GLY A 126 -1.99 -10.16 -14.24
CA GLY A 126 -1.05 -9.52 -13.31
C GLY A 126 -1.51 -8.13 -12.85
N ALA A 127 -0.58 -7.38 -12.25
CA ALA A 127 -0.84 -6.01 -11.83
C ALA A 127 -0.68 -5.03 -13.01
N PRO A 128 -1.55 -4.01 -13.14
CA PRO A 128 -1.39 -3.00 -14.17
C PRO A 128 -0.09 -2.22 -13.94
N LEU A 129 0.69 -2.04 -15.01
CA LEU A 129 1.88 -1.20 -15.01
C LEU A 129 1.46 0.23 -15.40
N GLY A 130 1.81 1.21 -14.57
CA GLY A 130 1.63 2.62 -14.89
C GLY A 130 2.72 3.17 -15.83
N PRO A 131 2.59 4.43 -16.30
CA PRO A 131 3.65 5.05 -17.08
C PRO A 131 4.90 5.20 -16.22
N PRO A 132 6.11 5.14 -16.83
CA PRO A 132 7.38 5.28 -16.11
C PRO A 132 7.44 6.53 -15.25
N ALA A 133 8.05 6.43 -14.06
CA ALA A 133 8.21 7.55 -13.15
C ALA A 133 8.94 8.72 -13.83
N ASP A 134 8.30 9.87 -13.85
CA ASP A 134 8.85 11.13 -14.33
C ASP A 134 8.67 12.21 -13.27
N PRO A 135 9.74 12.55 -12.50
CA PRO A 135 9.67 13.58 -11.46
C PRO A 135 9.29 14.97 -11.99
N SER A 136 9.49 15.22 -13.29
CA SER A 136 9.15 16.50 -13.93
C SER A 136 7.66 16.65 -14.24
N ASN A 137 6.90 15.56 -14.12
CA ASN A 137 5.46 15.51 -14.38
C ASN A 137 4.71 15.28 -13.07
N GLU A 138 3.91 16.26 -12.66
CA GLU A 138 2.97 16.05 -11.55
C GLU A 138 1.91 15.01 -11.94
N PHE A 139 1.74 14.03 -11.09
CA PHE A 139 0.74 12.98 -11.26
C PHE A 139 -0.20 12.95 -10.06
N PRO A 140 -1.52 12.94 -10.24
CA PRO A 140 -2.47 12.92 -9.14
C PRO A 140 -2.58 11.52 -8.54
N ALA A 141 -1.46 11.01 -8.00
CA ALA A 141 -1.39 9.68 -7.43
C ALA A 141 -2.44 9.47 -6.34
N ARG A 142 -3.09 8.34 -6.38
CA ARG A 142 -3.92 7.82 -5.30
C ARG A 142 -3.29 6.56 -4.76
N PRO A 143 -3.25 6.38 -3.45
CA PRO A 143 -2.82 5.11 -2.88
C PRO A 143 -3.82 4.01 -3.25
N GLU A 144 -3.42 2.76 -3.06
CA GLU A 144 -4.32 1.62 -3.22
C GLU A 144 -5.51 1.68 -2.25
N TRP A 145 -6.56 0.94 -2.57
CA TRP A 145 -7.83 0.96 -1.86
C TRP A 145 -7.70 0.81 -0.34
N TYR A 146 -6.73 0.03 0.13
CA TYR A 146 -6.49 -0.20 1.55
C TYR A 146 -5.79 0.97 2.27
N PHE A 147 -5.35 2.00 1.55
CA PHE A 147 -4.84 3.26 2.08
C PHE A 147 -5.72 4.47 1.75
N LEU A 148 -6.78 4.31 0.96
CA LEU A 148 -7.67 5.42 0.57
C LEU A 148 -8.30 6.12 1.77
N PHE A 149 -8.64 5.38 2.84
CA PHE A 149 -9.16 5.98 4.06
C PHE A 149 -8.18 6.97 4.69
N LEU A 150 -6.88 6.66 4.67
CA LEU A 150 -5.84 7.56 5.19
C LEU A 150 -5.67 8.77 4.29
N PHE A 151 -5.65 8.57 2.98
CA PHE A 151 -5.62 9.66 2.00
C PHE A 151 -6.80 10.62 2.21
N GLN A 152 -8.00 10.12 2.38
CA GLN A 152 -9.18 10.94 2.63
C GLN A 152 -9.12 11.64 3.99
N LEU A 153 -8.66 10.95 5.03
CA LEU A 153 -8.47 11.53 6.36
C LEU A 153 -7.53 12.74 6.32
N LEU A 154 -6.42 12.65 5.58
CA LEU A 154 -5.42 13.71 5.48
C LEU A 154 -5.90 14.96 4.73
N LYS A 155 -7.05 14.91 4.05
CA LYS A 155 -7.71 16.13 3.51
C LYS A 155 -8.35 16.98 4.61
N TYR A 156 -8.75 16.34 5.73
CA TYR A 156 -9.47 17.01 6.84
C TYR A 156 -8.60 17.24 8.07
N VAL A 157 -7.51 16.47 8.20
CA VAL A 157 -6.66 16.49 9.39
C VAL A 157 -5.22 16.82 8.97
N PRO A 158 -4.54 17.77 9.67
CA PRO A 158 -3.13 18.05 9.38
C PRO A 158 -2.26 16.81 9.41
N ALA A 159 -1.23 16.76 8.55
CA ALA A 159 -0.36 15.60 8.34
C ALA A 159 0.23 15.04 9.64
N PHE A 160 0.69 15.90 10.55
CA PHE A 160 1.20 15.50 11.85
C PHE A 160 0.19 14.67 12.68
N TRP A 161 -1.07 15.10 12.75
CA TRP A 161 -2.11 14.37 13.47
C TRP A 161 -2.46 13.05 12.79
N GLY A 162 -2.65 13.09 11.45
CA GLY A 162 -3.05 11.91 10.68
C GLY A 162 -1.96 10.85 10.58
N ALA A 163 -0.70 11.26 10.42
CA ALA A 163 0.40 10.34 10.18
C ALA A 163 1.19 9.96 11.44
N VAL A 164 1.15 10.77 12.50
CA VAL A 164 1.92 10.51 13.73
C VAL A 164 1.02 10.22 14.91
N ILE A 165 0.12 11.15 15.25
CA ILE A 165 -0.66 11.04 16.49
C ILE A 165 -1.69 9.92 16.43
N ILE A 166 -2.47 9.84 15.36
CA ILE A 166 -3.51 8.79 15.23
C ILE A 166 -2.88 7.38 15.22
N PRO A 167 -1.86 7.08 14.39
CA PRO A 167 -1.20 5.77 14.45
C PRO A 167 -0.56 5.46 15.79
N ALA A 168 0.08 6.43 16.45
CA ALA A 168 0.64 6.25 17.78
C ALA A 168 -0.44 5.94 18.83
N PHE A 169 -1.57 6.64 18.77
CA PHE A 169 -2.72 6.37 19.63
C PHE A 169 -3.29 4.96 19.36
N LEU A 170 -3.44 4.55 18.11
CA LEU A 170 -3.91 3.21 17.77
C LEU A 170 -2.96 2.12 18.27
N ALA A 171 -1.65 2.33 18.13
CA ALA A 171 -0.64 1.39 18.64
C ALA A 171 -0.72 1.28 20.17
N LEU A 172 -0.84 2.42 20.88
CA LEU A 172 -1.04 2.45 22.32
C LEU A 172 -2.35 1.76 22.72
N TRP A 173 -3.43 2.03 21.99
CA TRP A 173 -4.73 1.38 22.22
C TRP A 173 -4.64 -0.14 22.06
N MET A 174 -4.00 -0.63 21.00
CA MET A 174 -3.74 -2.06 20.81
C MET A 174 -3.02 -2.67 22.01
N PHE A 175 -1.98 -1.99 22.51
CA PHE A 175 -1.25 -2.44 23.69
C PHE A 175 -2.11 -2.46 24.95
N LEU A 176 -3.02 -1.51 25.12
CA LEU A 176 -3.91 -1.39 26.29
C LEU A 176 -5.14 -2.31 26.20
N THR A 177 -5.51 -2.79 25.02
CA THR A 177 -6.69 -3.64 24.81
C THR A 177 -6.82 -4.81 25.81
N PRO A 178 -5.77 -5.60 26.12
CA PRO A 178 -5.87 -6.71 27.09
C PRO A 178 -6.17 -6.25 28.50
N PHE A 179 -5.70 -5.06 28.88
CA PHE A 179 -5.89 -4.50 30.23
C PHE A 179 -7.31 -3.94 30.38
N ILE A 180 -7.80 -3.21 29.39
CA ILE A 180 -9.15 -2.64 29.36
C ILE A 180 -10.20 -3.77 29.25
N GLY A 181 -9.94 -4.79 28.45
CA GLY A 181 -10.85 -5.90 28.18
C GLY A 181 -11.05 -6.89 29.33
N LYS A 182 -10.47 -6.69 30.51
CA LYS A 182 -10.64 -7.57 31.67
C LYS A 182 -12.08 -7.61 32.19
N SER A 183 -12.78 -6.49 32.13
CA SER A 183 -14.20 -6.40 32.50
C SER A 183 -15.11 -6.59 31.30
N LYS A 184 -16.38 -6.99 31.50
CA LYS A 184 -17.37 -7.13 30.44
C LYS A 184 -17.58 -5.81 29.70
N GLY A 185 -17.71 -4.70 30.43
CA GLY A 185 -17.85 -3.35 29.83
C GLY A 185 -16.63 -2.93 29.03
N GLY A 186 -15.41 -3.16 29.57
CA GLY A 186 -14.17 -2.88 28.85
C GLY A 186 -14.01 -3.72 27.56
N HIS A 187 -14.42 -4.99 27.60
CA HIS A 187 -14.44 -5.84 26.39
C HIS A 187 -15.42 -5.30 25.34
N GLN A 188 -16.63 -4.95 25.73
CA GLN A 188 -17.63 -4.37 24.81
C GLN A 188 -17.15 -3.04 24.23
N PHE A 189 -16.52 -2.21 25.03
CA PHE A 189 -15.92 -0.95 24.59
C PHE A 189 -14.81 -1.18 23.55
N ASN A 190 -13.89 -2.11 23.80
CA ASN A 190 -12.85 -2.47 22.84
C ASN A 190 -13.47 -2.95 21.51
N VAL A 191 -14.45 -3.85 21.57
CA VAL A 191 -15.13 -4.35 20.36
C VAL A 191 -15.81 -3.20 19.61
N GLY A 192 -16.55 -2.34 20.33
CA GLY A 192 -17.21 -1.17 19.74
C GLY A 192 -16.22 -0.21 19.10
N PHE A 193 -15.08 0.06 19.75
CA PHE A 193 -14.02 0.91 19.21
C PHE A 193 -13.46 0.37 17.88
N TRP A 194 -13.14 -0.92 17.81
CA TRP A 194 -12.61 -1.51 16.57
C TRP A 194 -13.65 -1.53 15.44
N TRP A 195 -14.92 -1.79 15.75
CA TRP A 195 -15.98 -1.69 14.76
C TRP A 195 -16.21 -0.25 14.28
N ALA A 196 -16.13 0.73 15.16
CA ALA A 196 -16.22 2.15 14.77
C ALA A 196 -15.05 2.56 13.87
N LEU A 197 -13.83 2.09 14.18
CA LEU A 197 -12.66 2.34 13.34
C LEU A 197 -12.81 1.72 11.93
N ILE A 198 -13.28 0.47 11.87
CA ILE A 198 -13.53 -0.20 10.59
C ILE A 198 -14.61 0.55 9.79
N ALA A 199 -15.73 0.87 10.43
CA ALA A 199 -16.83 1.61 9.78
C ALA A 199 -16.37 2.99 9.29
N GLY A 200 -15.57 3.72 10.09
CA GLY A 200 -14.98 4.99 9.71
C GLY A 200 -14.02 4.87 8.52
N SER A 201 -13.17 3.84 8.52
CA SER A 201 -12.26 3.57 7.40
C SER A 201 -13.01 3.23 6.11
N VAL A 202 -14.08 2.43 6.19
CA VAL A 202 -14.95 2.13 5.04
C VAL A 202 -15.66 3.38 4.52
N ALA A 203 -16.18 4.22 5.42
CA ALA A 203 -16.84 5.47 5.04
C ALA A 203 -15.86 6.43 4.35
N LEU A 204 -14.65 6.63 4.90
CA LEU A 204 -13.62 7.48 4.29
C LEU A 204 -13.17 6.94 2.92
N THR A 205 -13.03 5.63 2.79
CA THR A 205 -12.72 5.00 1.49
C THR A 205 -13.84 5.23 0.48
N GLY A 206 -15.11 5.06 0.88
CA GLY A 206 -16.26 5.35 0.01
C GLY A 206 -16.33 6.81 -0.42
N MET A 207 -16.03 7.75 0.49
CA MET A 207 -15.93 9.18 0.16
C MET A 207 -14.83 9.45 -0.87
N ALA A 208 -13.63 8.88 -0.68
CA ALA A 208 -12.53 9.05 -1.61
C ALA A 208 -12.90 8.55 -3.02
N ILE A 209 -13.50 7.38 -3.12
CA ILE A 209 -13.94 6.80 -4.39
C ILE A 209 -15.00 7.68 -5.07
N SER A 210 -16.00 8.16 -4.32
CA SER A 210 -17.07 9.00 -4.88
C SER A 210 -16.56 10.36 -5.36
N GLU A 211 -15.64 10.97 -4.62
CA GLU A 211 -15.01 12.23 -5.02
C GLU A 211 -14.14 12.07 -6.28
N ASP A 212 -13.36 10.99 -6.36
CA ASP A 212 -12.52 10.72 -7.53
C ASP A 212 -13.36 10.42 -8.78
N GLN A 213 -14.48 9.70 -8.64
CA GLN A 213 -15.42 9.45 -9.75
C GLN A 213 -16.11 10.74 -10.24
N ALA A 214 -16.37 11.68 -9.37
CA ALA A 214 -16.96 12.96 -9.73
C ALA A 214 -15.94 13.96 -10.30
N ASN A 215 -14.64 13.70 -10.15
CA ASN A 215 -13.57 14.60 -10.57
C ASN A 215 -13.12 14.35 -12.00
N LEU A 216 -13.69 15.10 -12.95
CA LEU A 216 -13.37 15.00 -14.38
C LEU A 216 -11.89 15.20 -14.69
N LYS A 217 -11.19 16.08 -13.96
CA LYS A 217 -9.75 16.30 -14.16
C LYS A 217 -8.94 15.08 -13.72
N HIS A 218 -9.33 14.45 -12.62
CA HIS A 218 -8.70 13.20 -12.18
C HIS A 218 -8.95 12.08 -13.20
N GLY A 219 -10.17 11.92 -13.70
CA GLY A 219 -10.49 10.95 -14.73
C GLY A 219 -9.65 11.13 -15.99
N ALA A 220 -9.55 12.34 -16.50
CA ALA A 220 -8.74 12.65 -17.67
C ALA A 220 -7.23 12.38 -17.44
N ALA A 221 -6.72 12.68 -16.24
CA ALA A 221 -5.31 12.40 -15.92
C ALA A 221 -5.01 10.89 -15.84
N ILE A 222 -5.96 10.09 -15.36
CA ILE A 222 -5.84 8.62 -15.34
C ILE A 222 -5.92 8.03 -16.75
N GLU A 223 -6.83 8.55 -17.60
CA GLU A 223 -6.93 8.13 -19.00
C GLU A 223 -5.63 8.41 -19.76
N GLU A 224 -5.06 9.61 -19.59
CA GLU A 224 -3.77 9.97 -20.17
C GLU A 224 -2.63 9.07 -19.68
N ALA A 225 -2.61 8.77 -18.38
CA ALA A 225 -1.62 7.87 -17.79
C ALA A 225 -1.74 6.45 -18.36
N ASN A 226 -2.94 5.92 -18.50
CA ASN A 226 -3.16 4.61 -19.11
C ASN A 226 -2.68 4.58 -20.56
N TRP A 227 -3.01 5.62 -21.34
CA TRP A 227 -2.50 5.74 -22.70
C TRP A 227 -0.96 5.78 -22.75
N GLN A 228 -0.31 6.54 -21.85
CA GLN A 228 1.14 6.58 -21.78
C GLN A 228 1.76 5.24 -21.37
N ALA A 229 1.10 4.49 -20.49
CA ALA A 229 1.54 3.16 -20.10
C ALA A 229 1.51 2.19 -21.28
N ASP A 230 0.39 2.15 -22.02
CA ASP A 230 0.26 1.31 -23.22
C ASP A 230 1.27 1.71 -24.31
N ARG A 231 1.44 3.01 -24.51
CA ARG A 231 2.35 3.56 -25.52
C ARG A 231 3.80 3.22 -25.24
N VAL A 232 4.25 3.32 -23.98
CA VAL A 232 5.64 2.98 -23.62
C VAL A 232 5.93 1.50 -23.81
N VAL A 233 4.96 0.63 -23.53
CA VAL A 233 5.10 -0.81 -23.77
C VAL A 233 5.25 -1.08 -25.28
N GLU A 234 4.39 -0.48 -26.12
CA GLU A 234 4.47 -0.60 -27.58
C GLU A 234 5.84 -0.19 -28.12
N ILE A 235 6.38 0.96 -27.67
CA ILE A 235 7.70 1.44 -28.11
C ILE A 235 8.80 0.51 -27.57
N ALA A 236 8.72 0.10 -26.32
CA ALA A 236 9.71 -0.79 -25.71
C ALA A 236 9.77 -2.16 -26.40
N ASP A 237 8.64 -2.69 -26.85
CA ASP A 237 8.56 -3.95 -27.58
C ASP A 237 9.23 -3.84 -28.98
N SER A 238 9.17 -2.67 -29.62
CA SER A 238 9.74 -2.45 -30.95
C SER A 238 11.20 -1.99 -30.92
N GLU A 239 11.60 -1.15 -29.98
CA GLU A 239 12.90 -0.47 -29.94
C GLU A 239 13.79 -0.95 -28.79
N GLY A 240 13.23 -1.64 -27.80
CA GLY A 240 13.88 -1.98 -26.54
C GLY A 240 13.89 -0.81 -25.54
N ILE A 241 14.37 -1.10 -24.32
CA ILE A 241 14.48 -0.10 -23.27
C ILE A 241 15.90 0.47 -23.26
N PRO A 242 16.08 1.78 -23.47
CA PRO A 242 17.39 2.40 -23.47
C PRO A 242 18.03 2.40 -22.06
N PRO A 243 19.38 2.51 -21.96
CA PRO A 243 20.06 2.57 -20.67
C PRO A 243 19.61 3.71 -19.74
N ALA A 244 19.08 4.79 -20.31
CA ALA A 244 18.52 5.92 -19.55
C ALA A 244 17.09 5.64 -19.00
N GLY A 245 16.54 4.46 -19.24
CA GLY A 245 15.25 4.01 -18.72
C GLY A 245 14.07 4.30 -19.64
N ALA A 246 12.95 3.64 -19.36
CA ALA A 246 11.73 3.68 -20.19
C ALA A 246 11.10 5.09 -20.28
N VAL A 247 11.33 5.97 -19.32
CA VAL A 247 10.83 7.37 -19.37
C VAL A 247 11.33 8.14 -20.58
N THR A 248 12.52 7.80 -21.11
CA THR A 248 13.09 8.45 -22.29
C THR A 248 12.31 8.12 -23.56
N LEU A 249 11.72 6.94 -23.64
CA LEU A 249 10.86 6.53 -24.76
C LEU A 249 9.66 7.49 -24.88
N LEU A 250 8.94 7.74 -23.77
CA LEU A 250 7.84 8.69 -23.77
C LEU A 250 8.27 10.13 -24.02
N ARG A 251 9.44 10.54 -23.50
CA ARG A 251 9.95 11.91 -23.71
C ARG A 251 10.33 12.18 -25.17
N GLN A 252 10.75 11.15 -25.89
CA GLN A 252 11.17 11.25 -27.29
C GLN A 252 10.02 10.93 -28.27
N ASP A 253 8.94 10.29 -27.80
CA ASP A 253 7.80 9.94 -28.65
C ASP A 253 7.08 11.20 -29.18
N PRO A 254 7.00 11.39 -30.52
CA PRO A 254 6.33 12.53 -31.11
C PRO A 254 4.83 12.63 -30.76
N GLN A 255 4.15 11.49 -30.56
CA GLN A 255 2.74 11.47 -30.19
C GLN A 255 2.54 11.99 -28.76
N ASN A 256 3.37 11.55 -27.81
CA ASN A 256 3.33 12.04 -26.44
C ASN A 256 3.69 13.53 -26.36
N GLN A 257 4.72 13.95 -27.10
CA GLN A 257 5.09 15.37 -27.20
C GLN A 257 3.96 16.22 -27.79
N GLY A 258 3.34 15.77 -28.87
CA GLY A 258 2.23 16.46 -29.52
C GLY A 258 1.03 16.65 -28.57
N ARG A 259 0.64 15.60 -27.83
CA ARG A 259 -0.42 15.68 -26.83
C ARG A 259 -0.11 16.69 -25.73
N ARG A 260 1.12 16.68 -25.21
CA ARG A 260 1.57 17.63 -24.17
C ARG A 260 1.58 19.07 -24.68
N LEU A 261 2.08 19.31 -25.88
CA LEU A 261 2.09 20.64 -26.51
C LEU A 261 0.67 21.14 -26.77
N PHE A 262 -0.21 20.28 -27.27
CA PHE A 262 -1.60 20.61 -27.46
C PHE A 262 -2.27 20.97 -26.13
N ALA A 263 -2.10 20.16 -25.09
CA ALA A 263 -2.68 20.40 -23.78
C ALA A 263 -2.19 21.72 -23.15
N SER A 264 -0.90 22.06 -23.32
CA SER A 264 -0.31 23.26 -22.71
C SER A 264 -0.59 24.56 -23.50
N HIS A 265 -0.74 24.50 -24.81
CA HIS A 265 -0.81 25.69 -25.66
C HIS A 265 -2.11 25.85 -26.45
N CYS A 266 -2.81 24.77 -26.75
CA CYS A 266 -3.94 24.80 -27.66
C CYS A 266 -5.29 24.49 -26.97
N ALA A 267 -5.32 23.62 -25.96
CA ALA A 267 -6.54 23.13 -25.32
C ALA A 267 -7.34 24.23 -24.58
N SER A 268 -6.74 25.39 -24.28
CA SER A 268 -7.46 26.53 -23.70
C SER A 268 -8.50 27.14 -24.68
N CYS A 269 -8.24 27.03 -25.99
CA CYS A 269 -9.09 27.57 -27.05
C CYS A 269 -9.76 26.48 -27.88
N HIS A 270 -9.10 25.35 -28.08
CA HIS A 270 -9.58 24.22 -28.89
C HIS A 270 -9.97 23.05 -27.99
N ARG A 271 -11.25 22.93 -27.72
CA ARG A 271 -11.83 21.81 -26.95
C ARG A 271 -12.49 20.80 -27.87
#